data_01bbeacb5e9e34c90278a434f8795ec4
#
_entry.id   01bbeacb5e9e34c90278a434f8795ec4
#
_cell.length_a   1.000
_cell.length_b   1.000
_cell.length_c   1.000
_cell.angle_alpha   90.00
_cell.angle_beta   90.00
_cell.angle_gamma   90.00
#
_symmetry.space_group_name_H-M   'P 1'
#
loop_
_entity.id
_entity.type
_entity.pdbx_description
1 polymer ?
#
loop_
_entity_poly.entity_id
_entity_poly.type
_entity_poly.pdbx_seq_one_letter_code
_entity_poly.pdbx_strand_id
1 'polypeptide(L)'
;NDKYKELYGSLFNSATIPFYWKKFEPENGKPRHEATYEDSEEFWNNCPNPKEQPHWRRPVPSTLIKFCKEKGIRIHGHPLTWSNCNWHVPHWLTDKLPEEYKKTIPNVVSGNEYQMGKFAEMSPKEIEAELPEFVEEFNQLHWNRIIDIAEKYGDDVDSWDVVNESGVD
;
A
#
# COMPACT_ATOMS: atom_id res chain seq x y z
N ASN A 1 -10.67 -1.25 -19.47
CA ASN A 1 -12.02 -1.43 -20.02
C ASN A 1 -12.69 -0.07 -20.14
N ASP A 2 -12.82 0.44 -21.37
CA ASP A 2 -13.31 1.79 -21.67
C ASP A 2 -14.75 2.01 -21.21
N LYS A 3 -15.59 0.99 -21.35
CA LYS A 3 -16.97 1.03 -20.85
C LYS A 3 -17.04 1.22 -19.31
N TYR A 4 -16.13 0.61 -18.56
CA TYR A 4 -16.05 0.81 -17.12
C TYR A 4 -15.67 2.25 -16.79
N LYS A 5 -14.65 2.79 -17.48
CA LYS A 5 -14.20 4.18 -17.27
C LYS A 5 -15.29 5.19 -17.64
N GLU A 6 -16.01 4.96 -18.72
CA GLU A 6 -17.15 5.79 -19.14
C GLU A 6 -18.25 5.79 -18.07
N LEU A 7 -18.70 4.60 -17.65
CA LEU A 7 -19.74 4.48 -16.62
C LEU A 7 -19.29 5.08 -15.28
N TYR A 8 -18.05 4.80 -14.85
CA TYR A 8 -17.55 5.35 -13.59
C TYR A 8 -17.57 6.89 -13.62
N GLY A 9 -17.01 7.48 -14.68
CA GLY A 9 -16.95 8.93 -14.85
C GLY A 9 -18.32 9.62 -15.02
N SER A 10 -19.36 8.86 -15.41
CA SER A 10 -20.72 9.39 -15.51
C SER A 10 -21.54 9.28 -14.22
N LEU A 11 -21.18 8.35 -13.32
CA LEU A 11 -21.94 8.04 -12.12
C LEU A 11 -21.32 8.59 -10.83
N PHE A 12 -19.99 8.72 -10.79
CA PHE A 12 -19.28 9.08 -9.56
C PHE A 12 -18.52 10.39 -9.71
N ASN A 13 -18.56 11.19 -8.65
CA ASN A 13 -17.84 12.46 -8.52
C ASN A 13 -16.69 12.40 -7.51
N SER A 14 -16.44 11.22 -6.94
CA SER A 14 -15.34 10.95 -6.00
C SER A 14 -14.80 9.55 -6.21
N ALA A 15 -13.49 9.39 -6.01
CA ALA A 15 -12.79 8.12 -6.10
C ALA A 15 -11.76 7.99 -4.99
N THR A 16 -11.64 6.78 -4.43
CA THR A 16 -10.55 6.44 -3.51
C THR A 16 -9.43 5.76 -4.28
N ILE A 17 -8.23 6.35 -4.26
CA ILE A 17 -7.04 5.82 -4.91
C ILE A 17 -6.18 5.11 -3.87
N PRO A 18 -5.80 3.83 -4.12
CA PRO A 18 -5.04 3.04 -3.17
C PRO A 18 -3.55 3.39 -3.19
N PHE A 19 -3.00 3.61 -1.99
CA PHE A 19 -1.58 3.81 -1.72
C PHE A 19 -1.03 2.75 -0.76
N TYR A 20 -1.52 1.53 -0.80
CA TYR A 20 -1.03 0.44 0.04
C TYR A 20 0.48 0.24 -0.16
N TRP A 21 1.29 0.45 0.87
CA TRP A 21 2.75 0.46 0.78
C TRP A 21 3.30 -0.78 0.12
N LYS A 22 2.90 -1.96 0.56
CA LYS A 22 3.31 -3.26 0.01
C LYS A 22 3.12 -3.40 -1.51
N LYS A 23 2.07 -2.77 -2.05
CA LYS A 23 1.74 -2.82 -3.48
C LYS A 23 2.30 -1.63 -4.25
N PHE A 24 2.48 -0.52 -3.55
CA PHE A 24 3.07 0.69 -4.10
C PHE A 24 4.60 0.58 -4.19
N GLU A 25 5.24 -0.09 -3.21
CA GLU A 25 6.68 -0.31 -3.15
C GLU A 25 6.98 -1.80 -2.85
N PRO A 26 6.79 -2.69 -3.83
CA PRO A 26 7.03 -4.13 -3.66
C PRO A 26 8.50 -4.48 -3.44
N GLU A 27 9.43 -3.62 -3.89
CA GLU A 27 10.87 -3.70 -3.66
C GLU A 27 11.34 -2.41 -2.97
N ASN A 28 12.20 -2.54 -1.97
CA ASN A 28 12.74 -1.41 -1.21
C ASN A 28 13.41 -0.38 -2.14
N GLY A 29 13.04 0.88 -2.01
CA GLY A 29 13.57 2.00 -2.81
C GLY A 29 13.03 2.08 -4.24
N LYS A 30 12.01 1.28 -4.59
CA LYS A 30 11.40 1.28 -5.92
C LYS A 30 9.88 1.54 -5.87
N PRO A 31 9.45 2.74 -5.47
CA PRO A 31 8.04 3.10 -5.47
C PRO A 31 7.49 3.16 -6.91
N ARG A 32 6.31 2.60 -7.09
CA ARG A 32 5.62 2.52 -8.38
C ARG A 32 4.77 3.77 -8.63
N HIS A 33 5.41 4.87 -8.96
CA HIS A 33 4.72 6.12 -9.28
C HIS A 33 4.10 6.12 -10.67
N GLU A 34 4.87 5.67 -11.66
CA GLU A 34 4.50 5.72 -13.07
C GLU A 34 4.30 4.31 -13.63
N ALA A 35 3.43 4.20 -14.63
CA ALA A 35 3.19 2.95 -15.32
C ALA A 35 4.44 2.50 -16.10
N THR A 36 4.72 1.22 -16.02
CA THR A 36 5.77 0.53 -16.79
C THR A 36 5.15 -0.48 -17.75
N TYR A 37 5.98 -1.25 -18.46
CA TYR A 37 5.50 -2.37 -19.27
C TYR A 37 4.67 -3.36 -18.44
N GLU A 38 5.03 -3.60 -17.19
CA GLU A 38 4.32 -4.51 -16.29
C GLU A 38 2.90 -4.04 -15.92
N ASP A 39 2.58 -2.77 -16.18
CA ASP A 39 1.22 -2.23 -16.00
C ASP A 39 0.39 -2.27 -17.29
N SER A 40 0.98 -2.70 -18.40
CA SER A 40 0.34 -2.73 -19.71
C SER A 40 -0.65 -3.88 -19.86
N GLU A 41 -1.63 -3.69 -20.74
CA GLU A 41 -2.58 -4.75 -21.11
C GLU A 41 -1.87 -5.95 -21.74
N GLU A 42 -0.82 -5.70 -22.52
CA GLU A 42 0.00 -6.75 -23.14
C GLU A 42 0.66 -7.64 -22.10
N PHE A 43 1.28 -7.04 -21.06
CA PHE A 43 1.87 -7.79 -19.96
C PHE A 43 0.83 -8.68 -19.26
N TRP A 44 -0.32 -8.12 -18.89
CA TRP A 44 -1.34 -8.86 -18.16
C TRP A 44 -1.99 -9.99 -18.98
N ASN A 45 -2.18 -9.78 -20.28
CA ASN A 45 -2.71 -10.81 -21.18
C ASN A 45 -1.75 -11.98 -21.36
N ASN A 46 -0.44 -11.75 -21.23
CA ASN A 46 0.59 -12.77 -21.40
C ASN A 46 1.14 -13.33 -20.09
N CYS A 47 0.75 -12.76 -18.93
CA CYS A 47 1.22 -13.19 -17.62
C CYS A 47 0.58 -14.54 -17.24
N PRO A 48 1.36 -15.62 -17.06
CA PRO A 48 0.81 -16.96 -16.78
C PRO A 48 0.15 -17.05 -15.41
N ASN A 49 0.69 -16.32 -14.39
CA ASN A 49 0.23 -16.33 -13.02
C ASN A 49 0.00 -14.91 -12.50
N PRO A 50 -1.01 -14.18 -13.02
CA PRO A 50 -1.19 -12.76 -12.67
C PRO A 50 -1.43 -12.53 -11.16
N LYS A 51 -2.02 -13.49 -10.45
CA LYS A 51 -2.30 -13.38 -9.01
C LYS A 51 -1.04 -13.41 -8.14
N GLU A 52 0.05 -13.97 -8.66
CA GLU A 52 1.35 -14.04 -7.98
C GLU A 52 2.15 -12.75 -8.12
N GLN A 53 1.76 -11.87 -9.04
CA GLN A 53 2.42 -10.58 -9.21
C GLN A 53 2.11 -9.64 -8.03
N PRO A 54 3.13 -8.97 -7.47
CA PRO A 54 2.96 -8.10 -6.29
C PRO A 54 1.90 -7.02 -6.48
N HIS A 55 1.79 -6.50 -7.70
CA HIS A 55 0.91 -5.40 -8.07
C HIS A 55 -0.38 -5.83 -8.81
N TRP A 56 -0.72 -7.12 -8.77
CA TRP A 56 -1.93 -7.60 -9.42
C TRP A 56 -3.17 -6.82 -8.96
N ARG A 57 -3.96 -6.30 -9.91
CA ARG A 57 -5.11 -5.42 -9.69
C ARG A 57 -4.80 -4.15 -8.89
N ARG A 58 -3.56 -3.67 -8.97
CA ARG A 58 -3.14 -2.43 -8.32
C ARG A 58 -2.40 -1.56 -9.35
N PRO A 59 -3.14 -0.85 -10.21
CA PRO A 59 -2.55 0.12 -11.12
C PRO A 59 -1.84 1.21 -10.35
N VAL A 60 -0.86 1.84 -11.00
CA VAL A 60 -0.09 2.93 -10.39
C VAL A 60 -0.96 4.17 -10.14
N PRO A 61 -0.68 4.94 -9.08
CA PRO A 61 -1.48 6.12 -8.73
C PRO A 61 -1.57 7.14 -9.86
N SER A 62 -0.48 7.44 -10.57
CA SER A 62 -0.45 8.45 -11.64
C SER A 62 -1.51 8.20 -12.72
N THR A 63 -1.71 6.95 -13.11
CA THR A 63 -2.72 6.57 -14.12
C THR A 63 -4.15 6.83 -13.62
N LEU A 64 -4.41 6.52 -12.34
CA LEU A 64 -5.72 6.72 -11.74
C LEU A 64 -6.02 8.21 -11.50
N ILE A 65 -5.03 8.95 -11.01
CA ILE A 65 -5.12 10.41 -10.77
C ILE A 65 -5.40 11.13 -12.08
N LYS A 66 -4.65 10.81 -13.14
CA LYS A 66 -4.88 11.38 -14.48
C LYS A 66 -6.33 11.17 -14.94
N PHE A 67 -6.84 9.95 -14.83
CA PHE A 67 -8.23 9.63 -15.19
C PHE A 67 -9.24 10.46 -14.37
N CYS A 68 -9.05 10.56 -13.05
CA CYS A 68 -9.94 11.33 -12.18
C CYS A 68 -9.92 12.83 -12.54
N LYS A 69 -8.76 13.42 -12.77
CA LYS A 69 -8.62 14.82 -13.19
C LYS A 69 -9.30 15.09 -14.52
N GLU A 70 -9.14 14.24 -15.52
CA GLU A 70 -9.79 14.36 -16.83
C GLU A 70 -11.32 14.32 -16.74
N LYS A 71 -11.87 13.66 -15.72
CA LYS A 71 -13.31 13.52 -15.48
C LYS A 71 -13.86 14.49 -14.42
N GLY A 72 -13.02 15.30 -13.80
CA GLY A 72 -13.44 16.19 -12.70
C GLY A 72 -13.90 15.44 -11.45
N ILE A 73 -13.31 14.25 -11.21
CA ILE A 73 -13.62 13.38 -10.06
C ILE A 73 -12.68 13.77 -8.92
N ARG A 74 -13.25 14.04 -7.74
CA ARG A 74 -12.49 14.30 -6.51
C ARG A 74 -11.73 13.06 -6.07
N ILE A 75 -10.52 13.25 -5.55
CA ILE A 75 -9.61 12.17 -5.21
C ILE A 75 -9.40 12.10 -3.69
N HIS A 76 -9.63 10.91 -3.14
CA HIS A 76 -9.27 10.55 -1.77
C HIS A 76 -8.12 9.54 -1.81
N GLY A 77 -6.97 9.87 -1.20
CA GLY A 77 -5.83 8.95 -1.08
C GLY A 77 -5.97 8.04 0.14
N HIS A 78 -5.77 6.71 -0.04
CA HIS A 78 -5.97 5.71 1.00
C HIS A 78 -4.93 4.60 0.95
N PRO A 79 -4.30 4.25 2.07
CA PRO A 79 -3.95 5.10 3.21
C PRO A 79 -2.48 5.57 3.13
N LEU A 80 -2.10 6.58 3.90
CA LEU A 80 -0.68 6.92 4.09
C LEU A 80 -0.04 5.94 5.06
N THR A 81 -0.70 5.66 6.18
CA THR A 81 -0.21 4.71 7.18
C THR A 81 -1.27 3.68 7.57
N TRP A 82 -0.83 2.45 7.78
CA TRP A 82 -1.65 1.37 8.32
C TRP A 82 -0.75 0.28 8.88
N SER A 83 -0.99 -0.17 10.11
CA SER A 83 -0.18 -1.18 10.78
C SER A 83 -0.37 -2.60 10.24
N ASN A 84 -1.28 -2.81 9.30
CA ASN A 84 -1.62 -4.12 8.78
C ASN A 84 -0.51 -4.72 7.90
N CYS A 85 0.17 -5.76 8.39
CA CYS A 85 1.27 -6.45 7.71
C CYS A 85 0.83 -7.29 6.50
N ASN A 86 -0.46 -7.63 6.38
CA ASN A 86 -0.96 -8.40 5.24
C ASN A 86 -1.24 -7.51 4.03
N TRP A 87 -1.73 -6.32 4.26
CA TRP A 87 -2.21 -5.45 3.19
C TRP A 87 -1.34 -4.23 2.93
N HIS A 88 -0.68 -3.70 3.96
CA HIS A 88 0.03 -2.43 3.87
C HIS A 88 1.53 -2.54 4.03
N VAL A 89 2.03 -3.06 5.15
CA VAL A 89 3.47 -3.11 5.42
C VAL A 89 4.18 -4.08 4.45
N PRO A 90 5.24 -3.64 3.74
CA PRO A 90 5.94 -4.51 2.79
C PRO A 90 6.70 -5.63 3.49
N HIS A 91 6.72 -6.82 2.87
CA HIS A 91 7.41 -7.99 3.42
C HIS A 91 8.92 -7.78 3.53
N TRP A 92 9.54 -7.08 2.56
CA TRP A 92 10.98 -6.79 2.61
C TRP A 92 11.41 -6.01 3.86
N LEU A 93 10.46 -5.34 4.53
CA LEU A 93 10.68 -4.70 5.83
C LEU A 93 10.45 -5.66 6.99
N THR A 94 9.32 -6.36 7.02
CA THR A 94 8.99 -7.31 8.09
C THR A 94 9.89 -8.54 8.10
N ASP A 95 10.45 -8.94 6.94
CA ASP A 95 11.36 -10.08 6.83
C ASP A 95 12.70 -9.86 7.56
N LYS A 96 13.04 -8.61 7.88
CA LYS A 96 14.21 -8.26 8.71
C LYS A 96 14.01 -8.58 10.20
N LEU A 97 12.77 -8.75 10.65
CA LEU A 97 12.48 -9.07 12.05
C LEU A 97 12.89 -10.51 12.38
N PRO A 98 13.35 -10.79 13.61
CA PRO A 98 13.51 -12.15 14.11
C PRO A 98 12.19 -12.95 14.05
N GLU A 99 12.29 -14.25 13.88
CA GLU A 99 11.12 -15.13 13.68
C GLU A 99 10.10 -15.08 14.83
N GLU A 100 10.56 -14.83 16.05
CA GLU A 100 9.68 -14.72 17.23
C GLU A 100 8.73 -13.51 17.18
N TYR A 101 9.07 -12.48 16.37
CA TYR A 101 8.21 -11.31 16.13
C TYR A 101 7.29 -11.51 14.94
N LYS A 102 7.52 -12.56 14.15
CA LYS A 102 6.72 -12.91 13.00
C LYS A 102 5.90 -14.16 13.32
N LYS A 103 4.61 -14.09 13.11
CA LYS A 103 3.74 -15.27 13.21
C LYS A 103 2.80 -15.28 12.02
N THR A 104 2.83 -16.37 11.29
CA THR A 104 1.87 -16.60 10.22
C THR A 104 0.81 -17.58 10.72
N ILE A 105 -0.45 -17.19 10.60
CA ILE A 105 -1.57 -18.09 10.88
C ILE A 105 -2.38 -18.33 9.61
N PRO A 106 -2.96 -19.52 9.44
CA PRO A 106 -3.89 -19.77 8.36
C PRO A 106 -5.13 -18.87 8.50
N ASN A 107 -5.47 -18.17 7.42
CA ASN A 107 -6.73 -17.42 7.33
C ASN A 107 -7.56 -18.02 6.20
N VAL A 108 -8.78 -18.41 6.49
CA VAL A 108 -9.69 -19.06 5.51
C VAL A 108 -10.09 -18.16 4.35
N VAL A 109 -9.99 -16.84 4.51
CA VAL A 109 -10.41 -15.87 3.49
C VAL A 109 -9.22 -15.38 2.66
N SER A 110 -8.09 -15.08 3.30
CA SER A 110 -6.93 -14.45 2.66
C SER A 110 -5.70 -15.37 2.53
N GLY A 111 -5.80 -16.61 2.93
CA GLY A 111 -4.68 -17.54 2.98
C GLY A 111 -3.91 -17.40 4.29
N ASN A 112 -2.57 -17.26 4.22
CA ASN A 112 -1.76 -17.02 5.42
C ASN A 112 -1.80 -15.56 5.81
N GLU A 113 -2.10 -15.27 7.07
CA GLU A 113 -2.12 -13.94 7.64
C GLU A 113 -0.95 -13.77 8.60
N TYR A 114 -0.18 -12.69 8.42
CA TYR A 114 0.84 -12.29 9.37
C TYR A 114 0.17 -11.74 10.63
N GLN A 115 0.41 -12.39 11.75
CA GLN A 115 0.15 -11.80 13.04
C GLN A 115 1.44 -11.21 13.62
N MET A 116 1.29 -10.20 14.44
CA MET A 116 2.41 -9.47 15.03
C MET A 116 3.20 -10.27 16.10
N GLY A 117 2.95 -11.58 16.24
CA GLY A 117 3.72 -12.45 17.11
C GLY A 117 3.92 -11.86 18.51
N LYS A 118 5.17 -11.73 18.93
CA LYS A 118 5.56 -11.16 20.22
C LYS A 118 5.13 -9.69 20.39
N PHE A 119 5.01 -8.92 19.31
CA PHE A 119 4.59 -7.52 19.40
C PHE A 119 3.19 -7.31 19.99
N ALA A 120 2.27 -8.28 19.82
CA ALA A 120 0.92 -8.17 20.37
C ALA A 120 0.90 -8.06 21.89
N GLU A 121 1.97 -8.49 22.55
CA GLU A 121 2.09 -8.53 24.02
C GLU A 121 2.97 -7.39 24.56
N MET A 122 3.56 -6.57 23.68
CA MET A 122 4.53 -5.53 24.05
C MET A 122 3.93 -4.13 23.90
N SER A 123 4.27 -3.25 24.83
CA SER A 123 4.04 -1.82 24.65
C SER A 123 5.01 -1.23 23.60
N PRO A 124 4.67 -0.08 22.98
CA PRO A 124 5.58 0.61 22.06
C PRO A 124 6.98 0.90 22.64
N LYS A 125 7.06 1.22 23.94
CA LYS A 125 8.33 1.48 24.63
C LYS A 125 9.19 0.22 24.78
N GLU A 126 8.56 -0.92 25.00
CA GLU A 126 9.26 -2.20 25.07
C GLU A 126 9.79 -2.61 23.70
N ILE A 127 8.99 -2.40 22.64
CA ILE A 127 9.44 -2.65 21.24
C ILE A 127 10.64 -1.77 20.89
N GLU A 128 10.56 -0.47 21.20
CA GLU A 128 11.66 0.48 20.95
C GLU A 128 12.94 0.11 21.74
N ALA A 129 12.79 -0.34 22.98
CA ALA A 129 13.92 -0.77 23.81
C ALA A 129 14.56 -2.08 23.32
N GLU A 130 13.76 -3.02 22.82
CA GLU A 130 14.22 -4.34 22.39
C GLU A 130 14.74 -4.35 20.93
N LEU A 131 14.15 -3.52 20.05
CA LEU A 131 14.50 -3.44 18.63
C LEU A 131 14.73 -2.00 18.16
N PRO A 132 15.61 -1.22 18.79
CA PRO A 132 15.77 0.21 18.51
C PRO A 132 16.17 0.49 17.05
N GLU A 133 17.07 -0.31 16.46
CA GLU A 133 17.52 -0.13 15.08
C GLU A 133 16.39 -0.39 14.07
N PHE A 134 15.56 -1.41 14.33
CA PHE A 134 14.41 -1.69 13.48
C PHE A 134 13.36 -0.57 13.57
N VAL A 135 13.07 -0.07 14.76
CA VAL A 135 12.10 1.01 14.97
C VAL A 135 12.57 2.29 14.30
N GLU A 136 13.85 2.64 14.42
CA GLU A 136 14.43 3.80 13.75
C GLU A 136 14.36 3.67 12.23
N GLU A 137 14.78 2.53 11.68
CA GLU A 137 14.71 2.26 10.24
C GLU A 137 13.25 2.31 9.74
N PHE A 138 12.32 1.66 10.45
CA PHE A 138 10.90 1.66 10.11
C PHE A 138 10.34 3.09 10.07
N ASN A 139 10.61 3.88 11.09
CA ASN A 139 10.14 5.26 11.17
C ASN A 139 10.72 6.12 10.03
N GLN A 140 12.01 5.97 9.73
CA GLN A 140 12.65 6.71 8.64
C GLN A 140 12.08 6.34 7.27
N LEU A 141 11.92 5.06 6.99
CA LEU A 141 11.36 4.58 5.72
C LEU A 141 9.90 5.02 5.57
N HIS A 142 9.12 4.96 6.66
CA HIS A 142 7.74 5.39 6.68
C HIS A 142 7.62 6.90 6.43
N TRP A 143 8.47 7.69 7.09
CA TRP A 143 8.53 9.13 6.89
C TRP A 143 8.91 9.48 5.45
N ASN A 144 9.96 8.87 4.91
CA ASN A 144 10.41 9.10 3.54
C ASN A 144 9.29 8.80 2.54
N ARG A 145 8.55 7.70 2.75
CA ARG A 145 7.40 7.34 1.92
C ARG A 145 6.29 8.40 1.97
N ILE A 146 5.96 8.90 3.14
CA ILE A 146 4.91 9.92 3.30
C ILE A 146 5.31 11.20 2.58
N ILE A 147 6.55 11.64 2.75
CA ILE A 147 7.07 12.84 2.07
C ILE A 147 7.05 12.66 0.55
N ASP A 148 7.56 11.53 0.05
CA ASP A 148 7.58 11.23 -1.38
C ASP A 148 6.17 11.26 -2.01
N ILE A 149 5.19 10.66 -1.34
CA ILE A 149 3.80 10.69 -1.78
C ILE A 149 3.21 12.10 -1.72
N ALA A 150 3.47 12.84 -0.65
CA ALA A 150 2.97 14.19 -0.47
C ALA A 150 3.56 15.17 -1.49
N GLU A 151 4.86 15.09 -1.75
CA GLU A 151 5.54 15.91 -2.76
C GLU A 151 5.03 15.62 -4.17
N LYS A 152 4.76 14.34 -4.48
CA LYS A 152 4.34 13.94 -5.82
C LYS A 152 2.85 14.17 -6.08
N TYR A 153 2.00 13.98 -5.09
CA TYR A 153 0.54 13.93 -5.29
C TYR A 153 -0.26 14.92 -4.43
N GLY A 154 0.41 15.71 -3.58
CA GLY A 154 -0.25 16.61 -2.64
C GLY A 154 -1.18 17.62 -3.30
N ASP A 155 -0.79 18.14 -4.47
CA ASP A 155 -1.60 19.10 -5.24
C ASP A 155 -2.74 18.43 -6.03
N ASP A 156 -2.70 17.13 -6.22
CA ASP A 156 -3.64 16.38 -7.05
C ASP A 156 -4.70 15.62 -6.24
N VAL A 157 -4.46 15.40 -4.95
CA VAL A 157 -5.32 14.63 -4.06
C VAL A 157 -6.04 15.53 -3.08
N ASP A 158 -7.37 15.57 -3.14
CA ASP A 158 -8.21 16.49 -2.36
C ASP A 158 -8.24 16.17 -0.85
N SER A 159 -8.03 14.91 -0.48
CA SER A 159 -8.06 14.47 0.92
C SER A 159 -7.30 13.15 1.12
N TRP A 160 -6.83 12.91 2.33
CA TRP A 160 -6.08 11.72 2.70
C TRP A 160 -6.65 11.01 3.93
N ASP A 161 -6.64 9.70 3.86
CA ASP A 161 -6.70 8.84 5.04
C ASP A 161 -5.26 8.70 5.57
N VAL A 162 -4.95 9.52 6.58
CA VAL A 162 -3.58 9.59 7.11
C VAL A 162 -3.23 8.34 7.89
N VAL A 163 -4.14 7.86 8.75
CA VAL A 163 -3.96 6.63 9.54
C VAL A 163 -5.22 5.78 9.41
N ASN A 164 -5.10 4.62 8.78
CA ASN A 164 -6.21 3.70 8.62
C ASN A 164 -6.35 2.79 9.84
N GLU A 165 -7.60 2.58 10.28
CA GLU A 165 -7.98 1.64 11.34
C GLU A 165 -7.13 1.77 12.64
N SER A 166 -6.78 3.00 13.00
CA SER A 166 -6.09 3.27 14.27
C SER A 166 -7.05 3.02 15.43
N GLY A 167 -6.73 2.06 16.29
CA GLY A 167 -7.55 1.67 17.44
C GLY A 167 -8.50 0.50 17.17
N VAL A 168 -8.34 -0.19 16.06
CA VAL A 168 -8.89 -1.53 15.86
C VAL A 168 -7.82 -2.52 16.32
N ASP A 169 -7.96 -3.03 17.52
CA ASP A 169 -7.11 -4.06 18.12
C ASP A 169 -7.56 -5.47 17.68
#